data_b0777ee3635a26b5eefc1091296e2754
#
_entry.id   b0777ee3635a26b5eefc1091296e2754
#
_cell.length_a   1.000
_cell.length_b   1.000
_cell.length_c   1.000
_cell.angle_alpha   90.00
_cell.angle_beta   90.00
_cell.angle_gamma   90.00
#
_symmetry.space_group_name_H-M   'P 1'
#
loop_
_entity.id
_entity.type
_entity.pdbx_description
1 polymer ?
#
loop_
_entity_poly.entity_id
_entity_poly.type
_entity_poly.pdbx_seq_one_letter_code
_entity_poly.pdbx_strand_id
1 'polypeptide(L)'
;MKRLIVILLGCLHLAAVHAQEFGGQLISEWQWDMNQHTNWLNQVRLDLNLPLWHGRGAIEAATLHLANIRHEALIDDWQGFSNIEAGNMLAAIAVLGYSHHWASARVFVGVRNVNEDFFTSPVTALFANSSCGIVPTIAASYPIANYPFSGLTFYFDVTRGRFTFRNSLCNGVG
;
A
#
# COMPACT_ATOMS: atom_id res chain seq x y z
N MET A 1 -13.78 18.69 25.68
CA MET A 1 -12.78 17.62 25.45
C MET A 1 -13.25 16.25 25.97
N LYS A 2 -13.64 16.10 27.25
CA LYS A 2 -14.06 14.79 27.81
C LYS A 2 -15.25 14.13 27.07
N ARG A 3 -16.23 14.92 26.60
CA ARG A 3 -17.37 14.39 25.84
C ARG A 3 -17.02 13.89 24.45
N LEU A 4 -16.04 14.49 23.78
CA LEU A 4 -15.56 14.06 22.47
C LEU A 4 -14.83 12.72 22.55
N ILE A 5 -14.03 12.53 23.61
CA ILE A 5 -13.30 11.28 23.88
C ILE A 5 -14.28 10.13 24.16
N VAL A 6 -15.35 10.39 24.89
CA VAL A 6 -16.39 9.37 25.17
C VAL A 6 -17.15 8.96 23.90
N ILE A 7 -17.41 9.89 22.99
CA ILE A 7 -18.06 9.60 21.71
C ILE A 7 -17.10 8.80 20.82
N LEU A 8 -15.82 9.15 20.78
CA LEU A 8 -14.79 8.41 20.00
C LEU A 8 -14.61 6.98 20.54
N LEU A 9 -14.54 6.80 21.86
CA LEU A 9 -14.47 5.49 22.49
C LEU A 9 -15.77 4.68 22.31
N GLY A 10 -16.93 5.32 22.33
CA GLY A 10 -18.21 4.68 22.03
C GLY A 10 -18.32 4.21 20.59
N CYS A 11 -17.82 4.99 19.62
CA CYS A 11 -17.76 4.59 18.21
C CYS A 11 -16.78 3.42 17.99
N LEU A 12 -15.65 3.39 18.71
CA LEU A 12 -14.72 2.26 18.68
C LEU A 12 -15.33 0.98 19.26
N HIS A 13 -16.16 1.06 20.28
CA HIS A 13 -16.85 -0.11 20.86
C HIS A 13 -17.94 -0.65 19.92
N LEU A 14 -18.63 0.20 19.19
CA LEU A 14 -19.64 -0.22 18.19
C LEU A 14 -18.99 -0.88 16.96
N ALA A 15 -17.76 -0.52 16.61
CA ALA A 15 -17.00 -1.16 15.54
C ALA A 15 -16.50 -2.57 15.93
N ALA A 16 -16.41 -2.90 17.21
CA ALA A 16 -15.88 -4.18 17.70
C ALA A 16 -16.82 -5.39 17.50
N VAL A 17 -18.01 -5.19 16.94
CA VAL A 17 -18.99 -6.28 16.72
C VAL A 17 -18.88 -6.95 15.35
N HIS A 18 -18.09 -6.40 14.44
CA HIS A 18 -17.83 -6.98 13.11
C HIS A 18 -16.44 -7.55 13.04
N ALA A 19 -16.27 -8.67 12.33
CA ALA A 19 -15.00 -9.35 12.18
C ALA A 19 -13.91 -8.37 11.71
N GLN A 20 -12.97 -8.08 12.60
CA GLN A 20 -11.76 -7.32 12.25
C GLN A 20 -10.86 -8.25 11.46
N GLU A 21 -10.42 -7.81 10.30
CA GLU A 21 -9.43 -8.53 9.52
C GLU A 21 -8.06 -7.91 9.77
N PHE A 22 -7.20 -8.67 10.40
CA PHE A 22 -5.79 -8.32 10.58
C PHE A 22 -4.95 -9.21 9.68
N GLY A 23 -4.11 -8.60 8.87
CA GLY A 23 -3.20 -9.27 7.95
C GLY A 23 -1.77 -8.81 8.14
N GLY A 24 -0.86 -9.57 7.61
CA GLY A 24 0.55 -9.18 7.59
C GLY A 24 1.31 -9.93 6.51
N GLN A 25 2.35 -9.30 6.00
CA GLN A 25 3.26 -9.86 5.02
C GLN A 25 4.70 -9.57 5.43
N LEU A 26 5.54 -10.59 5.40
CA LEU A 26 6.98 -10.48 5.49
C LEU A 26 7.59 -10.86 4.15
N ILE A 27 8.37 -9.97 3.58
CA ILE A 27 9.22 -10.25 2.43
C ILE A 27 10.67 -10.12 2.90
N SER A 28 11.48 -11.12 2.63
CA SER A 28 12.91 -11.13 2.96
C SER A 28 13.67 -11.58 1.72
N GLU A 29 14.60 -10.76 1.29
CA GLU A 29 15.33 -10.93 0.05
C GLU A 29 16.82 -10.75 0.30
N TRP A 30 17.62 -11.72 -0.14
CA TRP A 30 19.06 -11.61 -0.08
C TRP A 30 19.63 -11.46 -1.49
N GLN A 31 20.39 -10.40 -1.68
CA GLN A 31 21.03 -10.03 -2.94
C GLN A 31 22.53 -10.20 -2.84
N TRP A 32 23.16 -10.60 -3.95
CA TRP A 32 24.60 -10.70 -4.10
C TRP A 32 25.01 -10.26 -5.50
N ASP A 33 25.96 -9.34 -5.59
CA ASP A 33 26.46 -8.78 -6.87
C ASP A 33 27.45 -9.69 -7.61
N MET A 34 27.66 -10.91 -7.13
CA MET A 34 28.64 -11.88 -7.63
C MET A 34 30.11 -11.45 -7.45
N ASN A 35 30.37 -10.34 -6.81
CA ASN A 35 31.71 -9.84 -6.49
C ASN A 35 31.97 -9.93 -4.98
N GLN A 36 31.74 -8.84 -4.27
CA GLN A 36 32.07 -8.74 -2.85
C GLN A 36 30.93 -8.16 -2.02
N HIS A 37 29.84 -7.73 -2.63
CA HIS A 37 28.77 -7.03 -1.94
C HIS A 37 27.51 -7.86 -1.85
N THR A 38 26.93 -7.81 -0.67
CA THR A 38 25.62 -8.41 -0.40
C THR A 38 24.69 -7.39 0.19
N ASN A 39 23.41 -7.53 -0.03
CA ASN A 39 22.38 -6.79 0.67
C ASN A 39 21.30 -7.75 1.16
N TRP A 40 20.72 -7.45 2.31
CA TRP A 40 19.59 -8.17 2.84
C TRP A 40 18.47 -7.18 3.06
N LEU A 41 17.45 -7.30 2.22
CA LEU A 41 16.28 -6.47 2.21
C LEU A 41 15.17 -7.16 2.99
N ASN A 42 14.53 -6.43 3.88
CA ASN A 42 13.40 -6.93 4.64
C ASN A 42 12.27 -5.90 4.63
N GLN A 43 11.07 -6.37 4.33
CA GLN A 43 9.85 -5.59 4.41
C GLN A 43 8.84 -6.32 5.29
N VAL A 44 8.29 -5.62 6.26
CA VAL A 44 7.11 -6.05 6.99
C VAL A 44 5.96 -5.10 6.66
N ARG A 45 4.85 -5.66 6.21
CA ARG A 45 3.59 -4.94 6.06
C ARG A 45 2.58 -5.50 7.05
N LEU A 46 1.89 -4.60 7.76
CA LEU A 46 0.79 -4.95 8.64
C LEU A 46 -0.47 -4.25 8.13
N ASP A 47 -1.54 -5.02 7.94
CA ASP A 47 -2.81 -4.54 7.42
C ASP A 47 -3.90 -4.71 8.47
N LEU A 48 -4.78 -3.72 8.57
CA LEU A 48 -5.98 -3.74 9.39
C LEU A 48 -7.17 -3.29 8.56
N ASN A 49 -8.20 -4.10 8.53
CA ASN A 49 -9.48 -3.76 7.91
C ASN A 49 -10.58 -3.83 8.97
N LEU A 50 -11.26 -2.71 9.18
CA LEU A 50 -12.37 -2.57 10.12
C LEU A 50 -13.68 -2.40 9.32
N PRO A 51 -14.43 -3.48 9.07
CA PRO A 51 -15.69 -3.39 8.35
C PRO A 51 -16.73 -2.57 9.09
N LEU A 52 -17.46 -1.75 8.36
CA LEU A 52 -18.53 -0.89 8.83
C LEU A 52 -19.80 -1.16 8.02
N TRP A 53 -20.96 -0.81 8.60
CA TRP A 53 -22.26 -0.88 7.92
C TRP A 53 -22.53 -2.22 7.22
N HIS A 54 -22.37 -3.31 7.95
CA HIS A 54 -22.57 -4.68 7.45
C HIS A 54 -21.67 -5.02 6.25
N GLY A 55 -20.43 -4.53 6.27
CA GLY A 55 -19.43 -4.80 5.22
C GLY A 55 -19.53 -3.90 3.98
N ARG A 56 -20.43 -2.92 3.96
CA ARG A 56 -20.50 -1.96 2.84
C ARG A 56 -19.42 -0.89 2.91
N GLY A 57 -18.95 -0.55 4.09
CA GLY A 57 -17.83 0.35 4.31
C GLY A 57 -16.73 -0.31 5.10
N ALA A 58 -15.53 0.24 5.06
CA ALA A 58 -14.43 -0.17 5.90
C ALA A 58 -13.47 0.99 6.20
N ILE A 59 -12.85 0.96 7.37
CA ILE A 59 -11.63 1.71 7.63
C ILE A 59 -10.47 0.78 7.30
N GLU A 60 -9.65 1.20 6.36
CA GLU A 60 -8.45 0.49 5.93
C GLU A 60 -7.22 1.19 6.52
N ALA A 61 -6.33 0.44 7.15
CA ALA A 61 -5.06 0.93 7.63
C ALA A 61 -3.96 -0.10 7.31
N ALA A 62 -2.81 0.38 6.85
CA ALA A 62 -1.65 -0.45 6.66
C ALA A 62 -0.38 0.32 6.99
N THR A 63 0.58 -0.37 7.61
CA THR A 63 1.92 0.14 7.86
C THR A 63 2.97 -0.64 7.10
N LEU A 64 4.06 0.03 6.78
CA LEU A 64 5.20 -0.53 6.09
C LEU A 64 6.46 -0.28 6.90
N HIS A 65 7.26 -1.32 7.09
CA HIS A 65 8.53 -1.29 7.79
C HIS A 65 9.61 -1.85 6.89
N LEU A 66 10.71 -1.14 6.74
CA LEU A 66 11.82 -1.51 5.86
C LEU A 66 13.12 -1.55 6.67
N ALA A 67 13.85 -2.65 6.56
CA ALA A 67 15.13 -2.85 7.21
C ALA A 67 16.10 -3.54 6.25
N ASN A 68 17.11 -2.80 5.79
CA ASN A 68 18.11 -3.25 4.86
C ASN A 68 19.50 -3.10 5.50
N ILE A 69 20.40 -4.00 5.22
CA ILE A 69 21.79 -3.92 5.72
C ILE A 69 22.54 -2.75 5.05
N ARG A 70 22.27 -2.53 3.76
CA ARG A 70 22.85 -1.41 3.00
C ARG A 70 21.78 -0.35 2.75
N HIS A 71 22.22 0.91 2.82
CA HIS A 71 21.34 2.05 2.51
C HIS A 71 21.28 2.37 1.01
N GLU A 72 22.23 1.84 0.25
CA GLU A 72 22.34 2.05 -1.19
C GLU A 72 21.95 0.78 -1.93
N ALA A 73 21.43 0.94 -3.13
CA ALA A 73 21.14 -0.17 -4.03
C ALA A 73 22.41 -0.98 -4.28
N LEU A 74 22.27 -2.30 -4.31
CA LEU A 74 23.39 -3.19 -4.62
C LEU A 74 23.70 -3.18 -6.11
N ILE A 75 22.68 -3.05 -6.92
CA ILE A 75 22.74 -3.01 -8.40
C ILE A 75 22.14 -1.69 -8.81
N ASP A 76 22.96 -0.83 -9.38
CA ASP A 76 22.54 0.45 -9.93
C ASP A 76 21.97 0.20 -11.33
N ASP A 77 20.70 -0.14 -11.38
CA ASP A 77 19.97 -0.27 -12.63
C ASP A 77 18.87 0.80 -12.72
N TRP A 78 18.38 1.07 -13.92
CA TRP A 78 17.41 2.12 -14.17
C TRP A 78 16.04 1.84 -13.57
N GLN A 79 15.71 0.60 -13.26
CA GLN A 79 14.39 0.21 -12.80
C GLN A 79 14.34 -0.19 -11.32
N GLY A 80 15.51 -0.29 -10.69
CA GLY A 80 15.66 -0.92 -9.37
C GLY A 80 15.55 -2.44 -9.47
N PHE A 81 16.45 -3.16 -8.81
CA PHE A 81 16.51 -4.62 -8.91
C PHE A 81 15.36 -5.29 -8.17
N SER A 82 14.97 -4.74 -7.03
CA SER A 82 13.92 -5.31 -6.17
C SER A 82 12.75 -4.35 -5.94
N ASN A 83 11.54 -4.88 -5.90
CA ASN A 83 10.32 -4.14 -5.58
C ASN A 83 10.29 -3.60 -4.14
N ILE A 84 11.10 -4.15 -3.24
CA ILE A 84 11.19 -3.70 -1.84
C ILE A 84 12.43 -2.87 -1.54
N GLU A 85 13.20 -2.52 -2.57
CA GLU A 85 14.41 -1.72 -2.44
C GLU A 85 14.06 -0.26 -2.18
N ALA A 86 14.27 0.17 -0.96
CA ALA A 86 14.06 1.54 -0.51
C ALA A 86 14.88 1.80 0.76
N GLY A 87 15.03 3.06 1.15
CA GLY A 87 15.74 3.41 2.38
C GLY A 87 15.10 2.80 3.63
N ASN A 88 15.91 2.56 4.65
CA ASN A 88 15.44 2.02 5.93
C ASN A 88 14.38 2.93 6.55
N MET A 89 13.29 2.32 7.01
CA MET A 89 12.13 3.02 7.51
C MET A 89 11.52 2.23 8.68
N LEU A 90 11.52 2.82 9.86
CA LEU A 90 10.97 2.15 11.04
C LEU A 90 9.47 1.90 10.91
N ALA A 91 8.75 2.91 10.41
CA ALA A 91 7.33 2.80 10.12
C ALA A 91 6.90 3.89 9.13
N ALA A 92 6.14 3.50 8.11
CA ALA A 92 5.43 4.40 7.24
C ALA A 92 3.95 4.02 7.15
N ILE A 93 3.10 4.99 6.89
CA ILE A 93 1.70 4.73 6.60
C ILE A 93 1.62 4.34 5.13
N ALA A 94 1.29 3.07 4.85
CA ALA A 94 1.05 2.60 3.50
C ALA A 94 -0.38 2.91 3.04
N VAL A 95 -1.35 2.67 3.93
CA VAL A 95 -2.77 2.97 3.70
C VAL A 95 -3.36 3.52 4.99
N LEU A 96 -4.19 4.55 4.90
CA LEU A 96 -5.06 5.01 5.99
C LEU A 96 -6.24 5.75 5.38
N GLY A 97 -7.43 5.16 5.46
CA GLY A 97 -8.60 5.79 4.87
C GLY A 97 -9.89 5.01 5.07
N TYR A 98 -10.89 5.47 4.37
CA TYR A 98 -12.22 4.91 4.35
C TYR A 98 -12.57 4.43 2.94
N SER A 99 -13.06 3.20 2.84
CA SER A 99 -13.66 2.68 1.61
C SER A 99 -15.15 2.44 1.75
N HIS A 100 -15.87 2.58 0.65
CA HIS A 100 -17.27 2.21 0.54
C HIS A 100 -17.52 1.40 -0.73
N HIS A 101 -18.27 0.30 -0.58
CA HIS A 101 -18.56 -0.64 -1.64
C HIS A 101 -20.04 -0.66 -1.94
N TRP A 102 -20.39 -0.55 -3.21
CA TRP A 102 -21.69 -0.87 -3.78
C TRP A 102 -21.57 -2.14 -4.61
N ALA A 103 -22.66 -2.65 -5.10
CA ALA A 103 -22.66 -3.90 -5.90
C ALA A 103 -21.67 -3.90 -7.10
N SER A 104 -21.44 -2.73 -7.70
CA SER A 104 -20.59 -2.60 -8.89
C SER A 104 -19.57 -1.46 -8.82
N ALA A 105 -19.45 -0.80 -7.69
CA ALA A 105 -18.58 0.36 -7.54
C ALA A 105 -17.89 0.36 -6.16
N ARG A 106 -16.68 0.92 -6.11
CA ARG A 106 -15.93 1.20 -4.89
C ARG A 106 -15.41 2.62 -4.91
N VAL A 107 -15.43 3.25 -3.75
CA VAL A 107 -14.78 4.54 -3.49
C VAL A 107 -13.83 4.37 -2.32
N PHE A 108 -12.68 5.03 -2.37
CA PHE A 108 -11.75 5.17 -1.25
C PHE A 108 -11.36 6.63 -1.09
N VAL A 109 -11.26 7.08 0.15
CA VAL A 109 -10.76 8.41 0.51
C VAL A 109 -9.77 8.27 1.66
N GLY A 110 -8.56 8.76 1.47
CA GLY A 110 -7.53 8.67 2.49
C GLY A 110 -6.13 8.80 1.93
N VAL A 111 -5.17 8.22 2.61
CA VAL A 111 -3.77 8.18 2.23
C VAL A 111 -3.44 6.79 1.71
N ARG A 112 -2.88 6.71 0.52
CA ARG A 112 -2.35 5.46 -0.08
C ARG A 112 -1.40 5.80 -1.23
N ASN A 113 -0.61 4.84 -1.66
CA ASN A 113 0.21 5.01 -2.86
C ASN A 113 -0.52 4.50 -4.12
N VAL A 114 -0.06 4.93 -5.28
CA VAL A 114 -0.67 4.58 -6.56
C VAL A 114 -0.60 3.09 -6.86
N ASN A 115 0.39 2.39 -6.35
CA ASN A 115 0.61 0.97 -6.63
C ASN A 115 -0.39 0.06 -5.92
N GLU A 116 -1.18 0.57 -4.97
CA GLU A 116 -2.26 -0.19 -4.35
C GLU A 116 -3.37 -0.53 -5.36
N ASP A 117 -3.61 0.33 -6.36
CA ASP A 117 -4.72 0.22 -7.29
C ASP A 117 -4.30 0.12 -8.76
N PHE A 118 -3.13 0.66 -9.11
CA PHE A 118 -2.65 0.78 -10.48
C PHE A 118 -1.29 0.10 -10.65
N PHE A 119 -0.93 -0.14 -11.89
CA PHE A 119 0.36 -0.73 -12.30
C PHE A 119 0.62 -2.11 -11.68
N THR A 120 -0.44 -2.83 -11.34
CA THR A 120 -0.38 -4.17 -10.75
C THR A 120 -1.17 -5.17 -11.58
N SER A 121 -0.77 -6.43 -11.51
CA SER A 121 -1.56 -7.56 -12.02
C SER A 121 -1.38 -8.77 -11.09
N PRO A 122 -2.33 -9.72 -11.06
CA PRO A 122 -2.19 -10.93 -10.24
C PRO A 122 -0.93 -11.74 -10.56
N VAL A 123 -0.47 -11.69 -11.79
CA VAL A 123 0.75 -12.41 -12.22
C VAL A 123 1.98 -11.66 -11.77
N THR A 124 2.07 -10.35 -12.05
CA THR A 124 3.25 -9.55 -11.72
C THR A 124 3.45 -9.39 -10.22
N ALA A 125 2.39 -9.45 -9.42
CA ALA A 125 2.47 -9.40 -7.96
C ALA A 125 3.21 -10.61 -7.33
N LEU A 126 3.46 -11.66 -8.09
CA LEU A 126 4.25 -12.83 -7.65
C LEU A 126 5.76 -12.63 -7.80
N PHE A 127 6.20 -11.59 -8.47
CA PHE A 127 7.62 -11.34 -8.71
C PHE A 127 8.15 -10.25 -7.77
N ALA A 128 9.27 -10.53 -7.14
CA ALA A 128 9.99 -9.55 -6.31
C ALA A 128 10.79 -8.55 -7.15
N ASN A 129 11.19 -8.94 -8.35
CA ASN A 129 11.97 -8.08 -9.25
C ASN A 129 11.13 -6.98 -9.87
N SER A 130 11.62 -5.75 -9.86
CA SER A 130 10.91 -4.56 -10.36
C SER A 130 10.63 -4.61 -11.86
N SER A 131 11.45 -5.29 -12.64
CA SER A 131 11.23 -5.43 -14.09
C SER A 131 10.08 -6.35 -14.46
N CYS A 132 9.73 -7.28 -13.57
CA CYS A 132 8.66 -8.26 -13.77
C CYS A 132 7.44 -8.01 -12.85
N GLY A 133 7.62 -7.22 -11.81
CA GLY A 133 6.59 -6.89 -10.81
C GLY A 133 5.80 -5.64 -11.16
N ILE A 134 5.74 -4.69 -10.25
CA ILE A 134 5.13 -3.38 -10.46
C ILE A 134 5.90 -2.66 -11.58
N VAL A 135 5.21 -1.88 -12.40
CA VAL A 135 5.82 -1.12 -13.50
C VAL A 135 6.41 0.20 -12.97
N PRO A 136 7.65 0.22 -12.44
CA PRO A 136 8.21 1.36 -11.72
C PRO A 136 8.45 2.55 -12.64
N THR A 137 8.84 2.30 -13.88
CA THR A 137 9.10 3.35 -14.88
C THR A 137 7.88 4.24 -15.10
N ILE A 138 6.68 3.66 -15.14
CA ILE A 138 5.46 4.45 -15.32
C ILE A 138 5.12 5.14 -13.99
N ALA A 139 5.14 4.42 -12.88
CA ALA A 139 4.83 4.98 -11.57
C ALA A 139 5.76 6.16 -11.19
N ALA A 140 7.05 6.04 -11.44
CA ALA A 140 8.05 7.08 -11.16
C ALA A 140 7.99 8.29 -12.11
N SER A 141 7.32 8.17 -13.26
CA SER A 141 7.21 9.26 -14.22
C SER A 141 6.13 10.29 -13.87
N TYR A 142 5.32 10.04 -12.86
CA TYR A 142 4.26 10.94 -12.43
C TYR A 142 4.57 11.53 -11.05
N PRO A 143 4.24 12.79 -10.79
CA PRO A 143 4.43 13.43 -9.49
C PRO A 143 3.33 13.00 -8.50
N ILE A 144 3.21 11.72 -8.27
CA ILE A 144 2.27 11.10 -7.35
C ILE A 144 3.01 10.14 -6.40
N ALA A 145 2.49 9.97 -5.20
CA ALA A 145 3.09 9.09 -4.23
C ALA A 145 3.06 7.63 -4.70
N ASN A 146 4.23 7.03 -4.79
CA ASN A 146 4.44 5.61 -5.07
C ASN A 146 5.26 4.97 -3.94
N TYR A 147 5.41 3.66 -3.97
CA TYR A 147 6.17 2.92 -2.97
C TYR A 147 7.57 3.55 -2.72
N PRO A 148 8.00 3.72 -1.46
CA PRO A 148 7.30 3.35 -0.22
C PRO A 148 6.38 4.45 0.34
N PHE A 149 6.24 5.59 -0.33
CA PHE A 149 5.49 6.75 0.14
C PHE A 149 4.02 6.68 -0.26
N SER A 150 3.18 7.32 0.55
CA SER A 150 1.74 7.44 0.31
C SER A 150 1.30 8.89 0.32
N GLY A 151 0.31 9.20 -0.48
CA GLY A 151 -0.26 10.54 -0.60
C GLY A 151 -1.78 10.56 -0.42
N LEU A 152 -2.34 11.76 -0.24
CA LEU A 152 -3.78 11.91 -0.16
C LEU A 152 -4.40 11.53 -1.51
N THR A 153 -5.37 10.64 -1.46
CA THR A 153 -5.98 10.04 -2.64
C THR A 153 -7.48 9.94 -2.48
N PHE A 154 -8.20 10.34 -3.50
CA PHE A 154 -9.58 9.97 -3.76
C PHE A 154 -9.61 8.99 -4.93
N TYR A 155 -10.05 7.77 -4.69
CA TYR A 155 -10.09 6.72 -5.69
C TYR A 155 -11.52 6.23 -5.90
N PHE A 156 -11.87 5.89 -7.12
CA PHE A 156 -13.09 5.15 -7.40
C PHE A 156 -12.91 4.15 -8.54
N ASP A 157 -13.63 3.05 -8.46
CA ASP A 157 -13.80 2.12 -9.57
C ASP A 157 -15.27 1.75 -9.79
N VAL A 158 -15.57 1.39 -11.03
CA VAL A 158 -16.87 0.88 -11.45
C VAL A 158 -16.67 -0.30 -12.38
N THR A 159 -17.28 -1.43 -12.04
CA THR A 159 -17.23 -2.66 -12.85
C THR A 159 -18.56 -2.92 -13.52
N ARG A 160 -18.54 -3.13 -14.83
CA ARG A 160 -19.72 -3.48 -15.62
C ARG A 160 -19.42 -4.64 -16.59
N GLY A 161 -19.97 -5.79 -16.29
CA GLY A 161 -19.63 -7.02 -17.03
C GLY A 161 -18.15 -7.36 -16.86
N ARG A 162 -17.40 -7.40 -17.95
CA ARG A 162 -15.94 -7.66 -17.97
C ARG A 162 -15.07 -6.40 -17.95
N PHE A 163 -15.69 -5.23 -17.92
CA PHE A 163 -14.97 -3.96 -17.94
C PHE A 163 -14.95 -3.34 -16.56
N THR A 164 -13.77 -2.88 -16.12
CA THR A 164 -13.57 -2.09 -14.91
C THR A 164 -12.95 -0.76 -15.30
N PHE A 165 -13.63 0.32 -14.97
CA PHE A 165 -13.09 1.67 -15.07
C PHE A 165 -12.55 2.07 -13.70
N ARG A 166 -11.30 2.55 -13.64
CA ARG A 166 -10.62 3.01 -12.42
C ARG A 166 -10.14 4.43 -12.61
N ASN A 167 -10.28 5.24 -11.58
CA ASN A 167 -9.76 6.61 -11.58
C ASN A 167 -9.30 7.00 -10.18
N SER A 168 -8.28 7.85 -10.09
CA SER A 168 -7.89 8.47 -8.84
C SER A 168 -7.49 9.91 -9.02
N LEU A 169 -7.75 10.71 -7.99
CA LEU A 169 -7.25 12.06 -7.81
C LEU A 169 -6.29 12.03 -6.64
N CYS A 170 -5.04 12.38 -6.89
CA CYS A 170 -3.98 12.37 -5.89
C CYS A 170 -3.45 13.77 -5.70
N ASN A 171 -3.02 14.11 -4.46
CA ASN A 171 -2.20 15.30 -4.30
C ASN A 171 -0.85 15.03 -4.97
N GLY A 172 -0.37 16.01 -5.73
CA GLY A 172 0.99 15.95 -6.26
C GLY A 172 1.98 16.02 -5.09
N VAL A 173 2.79 15.00 -4.92
CA VAL A 173 3.97 15.01 -4.07
C VAL A 173 5.16 14.77 -4.97
N GLY A 174 6.04 15.75 -5.03
CA GLY A 174 7.30 15.66 -5.71
C GLY A 174 8.42 15.50 -4.70
#